data_9c1424fe1ac2804b15bdd6800d459a3b
#
_entry.id   9c1424fe1ac2804b15bdd6800d459a3b
#
_cell.length_a   1.000
_cell.length_b   1.000
_cell.length_c   1.000
_cell.angle_alpha   90.00
_cell.angle_beta   90.00
_cell.angle_gamma   90.00
#
_symmetry.space_group_name_H-M   'P 1'
#
loop_
_entity.id
_entity.type
_entity.pdbx_description
1 polymer ?
#
loop_
_entity_poly.entity_id
_entity_poly.type
_entity_poly.pdbx_seq_one_letter_code
_entity_poly.pdbx_strand_id
1 'polypeptide(L)'
;MKKVGLASDHAGFELKEFVKTWLTEKGYPCKDFGTYSTESCDYADYAHPLALAIEAGECGPGVAICGSGEGISMTLNKHQGIRAALCWIPEIAHLSRQHNDANVLV
;
A
#
# COMPACT_ATOMS: atom_id res chain seq x y z
N MET A 1 -17.99 2.23 4.31
CA MET A 1 -16.86 1.77 3.48
C MET A 1 -15.58 1.83 4.28
N LYS A 2 -14.79 0.77 4.26
CA LYS A 2 -13.48 0.78 4.91
C LYS A 2 -12.52 1.70 4.16
N LYS A 3 -11.59 2.28 4.90
CA LYS A 3 -10.58 3.17 4.31
C LYS A 3 -9.56 2.37 3.50
N VAL A 4 -9.05 2.99 2.44
CA VAL A 4 -7.89 2.48 1.72
C VAL A 4 -6.65 2.93 2.48
N GLY A 5 -5.82 2.00 2.92
CA GLY A 5 -4.57 2.33 3.61
C GLY A 5 -3.47 2.65 2.61
N LEU A 6 -2.67 3.65 2.90
CA LEU A 6 -1.57 4.08 2.03
C LEU A 6 -0.27 4.13 2.83
N ALA A 7 0.81 3.64 2.24
CA ALA A 7 2.13 3.72 2.83
C ALA A 7 3.20 3.83 1.75
N SER A 8 4.27 4.53 2.05
CA SER A 8 5.43 4.60 1.16
C SER A 8 6.68 4.94 1.94
N ASP A 9 7.84 4.72 1.33
CA ASP A 9 9.08 5.35 1.77
C ASP A 9 9.26 6.69 1.04
N HIS A 10 10.44 7.29 1.21
CA HIS A 10 10.76 8.58 0.58
C HIS A 10 10.73 8.51 -0.95
N ALA A 11 11.13 7.38 -1.55
CA ALA A 11 11.12 7.23 -3.01
C ALA A 11 9.70 7.15 -3.57
N GLY A 12 8.76 6.63 -2.79
CA GLY A 12 7.36 6.50 -3.21
C GLY A 12 6.46 7.63 -2.75
N PHE A 13 6.98 8.61 -2.04
CA PHE A 13 6.17 9.65 -1.41
C PHE A 13 5.31 10.43 -2.41
N GLU A 14 5.91 10.91 -3.49
CA GLU A 14 5.18 11.72 -4.47
C GLU A 14 4.08 10.92 -5.15
N LEU A 15 4.36 9.67 -5.53
CA LEU A 15 3.34 8.80 -6.11
C LEU A 15 2.24 8.48 -5.10
N LYS A 16 2.58 8.28 -3.83
CA LYS A 16 1.58 8.06 -2.78
C LYS A 16 0.64 9.27 -2.66
N GLU A 17 1.18 10.49 -2.70
CA GLU A 17 0.37 11.70 -2.64
C GLU A 17 -0.56 11.80 -3.86
N PHE A 18 -0.07 11.46 -5.04
CA PHE A 18 -0.91 11.41 -6.24
C PHE A 18 -2.06 10.40 -6.08
N VAL A 19 -1.75 9.19 -5.62
CA VAL A 19 -2.76 8.14 -5.43
C VAL A 19 -3.78 8.57 -4.39
N LYS A 20 -3.35 9.17 -3.29
CA LYS A 20 -4.25 9.67 -2.24
C LYS A 20 -5.24 10.69 -2.80
N THR A 21 -4.75 11.65 -3.58
CA THR A 21 -5.60 12.65 -4.21
C THR A 21 -6.60 12.01 -5.17
N TRP A 22 -6.12 11.10 -6.02
CA TRP A 22 -6.94 10.42 -7.00
C TRP A 22 -8.06 9.61 -6.34
N LEU A 23 -7.73 8.84 -5.30
CA LEU A 23 -8.72 8.05 -4.57
C LEU A 23 -9.74 8.95 -3.86
N THR A 24 -9.29 10.02 -3.25
CA THR A 24 -10.16 10.97 -2.56
C THR A 24 -11.15 11.60 -3.53
N GLU A 25 -10.69 12.01 -4.71
CA GLU A 25 -11.56 12.57 -5.75
C GLU A 25 -12.57 11.56 -6.27
N LYS A 26 -12.24 10.27 -6.25
CA LYS A 26 -13.18 9.19 -6.63
C LYS A 26 -14.13 8.79 -5.51
N GLY A 27 -14.01 9.39 -4.34
CA GLY A 27 -14.93 9.12 -3.22
C GLY A 27 -14.46 7.99 -2.30
N TYR A 28 -13.21 7.52 -2.43
CA TYR A 28 -12.67 6.48 -1.56
C TYR A 28 -11.96 7.12 -0.37
N PRO A 29 -12.41 6.85 0.88
CA PRO A 29 -11.71 7.38 2.04
C PRO A 29 -10.35 6.70 2.19
N CYS A 30 -9.34 7.48 2.55
CA CYS A 30 -7.97 6.99 2.70
C CYS A 30 -7.43 7.23 4.10
N LYS A 31 -6.52 6.36 4.54
CA LYS A 31 -5.70 6.60 5.72
C LYS A 31 -4.24 6.49 5.32
N ASP A 32 -3.50 7.56 5.52
CA ASP A 32 -2.09 7.67 5.15
C ASP A 32 -1.22 7.36 6.36
N PHE A 33 -0.42 6.30 6.25
CA PHE A 33 0.49 5.86 7.31
C PHE A 33 1.91 6.41 7.13
N GLY A 34 2.14 7.26 6.13
CA GLY A 34 3.45 7.84 5.85
C GLY A 34 4.16 7.08 4.72
N THR A 35 5.35 7.56 4.34
CA THR A 35 6.03 8.71 4.93
C THR A 35 5.37 10.04 4.51
N TYR A 36 5.86 11.15 5.09
CA TYR A 36 5.24 12.46 4.87
C TYR A 36 6.19 13.48 4.23
N SER A 37 7.33 13.01 3.74
CA SER A 37 8.32 13.86 3.06
C SER A 37 9.21 13.03 2.15
N THR A 38 10.10 13.71 1.42
CA THR A 38 11.09 13.06 0.57
C THR A 38 12.41 12.77 1.29
N GLU A 39 12.49 13.06 2.59
CA GLU A 39 13.67 12.72 3.37
C GLU A 39 13.84 11.21 3.49
N SER A 40 15.10 10.74 3.39
CA SER A 40 15.42 9.32 3.43
C SER A 40 14.83 8.65 4.68
N CYS A 41 14.17 7.53 4.49
CA CYS A 41 13.55 6.75 5.56
C CYS A 41 13.48 5.28 5.17
N ASP A 42 13.11 4.43 6.13
CA ASP A 42 13.01 3.00 5.93
C ASP A 42 11.55 2.62 5.60
N TYR A 43 11.34 1.93 4.47
CA TYR A 43 10.01 1.49 4.06
C TYR A 43 9.31 0.63 5.11
N ALA A 44 10.07 -0.15 5.90
CA ALA A 44 9.48 -1.04 6.89
C ALA A 44 8.72 -0.28 7.99
N ASP A 45 9.19 0.92 8.34
CA ASP A 45 8.56 1.75 9.38
C ASP A 45 7.13 2.15 9.01
N TYR A 46 6.80 2.16 7.72
CA TYR A 46 5.49 2.55 7.22
C TYR A 46 4.67 1.34 6.76
N ALA A 47 5.35 0.27 6.35
CA ALA A 47 4.68 -0.97 5.93
C ALA A 47 4.00 -1.69 7.09
N HIS A 48 4.67 -1.81 8.24
CA HIS A 48 4.11 -2.51 9.39
C HIS A 48 2.82 -1.87 9.91
N PRO A 49 2.75 -0.54 10.10
CA PRO A 49 1.49 0.08 10.52
C PRO A 49 0.35 -0.15 9.54
N LEU A 50 0.62 -0.09 8.23
CA LEU A 50 -0.39 -0.38 7.21
C LEU A 50 -0.90 -1.82 7.36
N ALA A 51 0.01 -2.78 7.46
CA ALA A 51 -0.35 -4.19 7.60
C ALA A 51 -1.22 -4.42 8.83
N LEU A 52 -0.82 -3.86 9.97
CA LEU A 52 -1.58 -4.00 11.21
C LEU A 52 -2.98 -3.42 11.11
N ALA A 53 -3.14 -2.29 10.43
CA ALA A 53 -4.45 -1.66 10.24
C ALA A 53 -5.37 -2.53 9.36
N ILE A 54 -4.82 -3.16 8.33
CA ILE A 54 -5.59 -4.08 7.48
C ILE A 54 -5.98 -5.32 8.27
N GLU A 55 -5.05 -5.90 9.02
CA GLU A 55 -5.32 -7.08 9.83
C GLU A 55 -6.36 -6.81 10.92
N ALA A 56 -6.37 -5.61 11.46
CA ALA A 56 -7.35 -5.20 12.47
C ALA A 56 -8.72 -4.83 11.88
N GLY A 57 -8.84 -4.75 10.57
CA GLY A 57 -10.08 -4.39 9.91
C GLY A 57 -10.35 -2.88 9.83
N GLU A 58 -9.40 -2.05 10.24
CA GLU A 58 -9.51 -0.59 10.15
C GLU A 58 -9.44 -0.14 8.70
N CYS A 59 -8.54 -0.73 7.92
CA CYS A 59 -8.44 -0.51 6.49
C CYS A 59 -8.91 -1.77 5.76
N GLY A 60 -9.47 -1.59 4.56
CA GLY A 60 -9.77 -2.68 3.64
C GLY A 60 -8.55 -2.96 2.77
N PRO A 61 -8.55 -2.53 1.49
CA PRO A 61 -7.36 -2.68 0.66
C PRO A 61 -6.28 -1.67 1.04
N GLY A 62 -5.05 -1.95 0.61
CA GLY A 62 -3.95 -1.02 0.79
C GLY A 62 -3.20 -0.77 -0.50
N VAL A 63 -2.48 0.33 -0.55
CA VAL A 63 -1.52 0.65 -1.60
C VAL A 63 -0.20 1.00 -0.93
N ALA A 64 0.88 0.39 -1.37
CA ALA A 64 2.20 0.60 -0.78
C ALA A 64 3.24 0.80 -1.87
N ILE A 65 4.12 1.76 -1.68
CA ILE A 65 5.06 2.18 -2.71
C ILE A 65 6.45 2.38 -2.10
N CYS A 66 7.47 1.79 -2.73
CA CYS A 66 8.87 2.11 -2.42
C CYS A 66 9.64 2.18 -3.73
N GLY A 67 10.96 2.31 -3.68
CA GLY A 67 11.76 2.53 -4.88
C GLY A 67 11.57 1.45 -5.95
N SER A 68 11.67 0.18 -5.57
CA SER A 68 11.46 -0.96 -6.50
C SER A 68 10.14 -1.68 -6.25
N GLY A 69 9.50 -1.43 -5.11
CA GLY A 69 8.35 -2.22 -4.66
C GLY A 69 8.74 -3.53 -3.98
N GLU A 70 9.97 -4.00 -4.15
CA GLU A 70 10.40 -5.30 -3.65
C GLU A 70 10.43 -5.33 -2.12
N GLY A 71 11.15 -4.39 -1.50
CA GLY A 71 11.32 -4.39 -0.04
C GLY A 71 10.02 -4.25 0.70
N ILE A 72 9.19 -3.29 0.29
CA ILE A 72 7.92 -3.06 0.97
C ILE A 72 6.96 -4.24 0.77
N SER A 73 6.97 -4.86 -0.40
CA SER A 73 6.17 -6.04 -0.69
C SER A 73 6.58 -7.22 0.21
N MET A 74 7.89 -7.48 0.33
CA MET A 74 8.39 -8.55 1.18
C MET A 74 8.04 -8.31 2.64
N THR A 75 8.17 -7.08 3.12
CA THR A 75 7.85 -6.73 4.50
C THR A 75 6.36 -6.93 4.79
N LEU A 76 5.51 -6.44 3.91
CA LEU A 76 4.05 -6.59 4.05
C LEU A 76 3.65 -8.08 4.11
N ASN A 77 4.24 -8.89 3.26
CA ASN A 77 3.89 -10.31 3.18
C ASN A 77 4.41 -11.15 4.35
N LYS A 78 5.15 -10.57 5.30
CA LYS A 78 5.48 -11.23 6.57
C LYS A 78 4.27 -11.28 7.52
N HIS A 79 3.26 -10.47 7.28
CA HIS A 79 2.04 -10.47 8.08
C HIS A 79 1.05 -11.49 7.53
N GLN A 80 0.45 -12.29 8.40
CA GLN A 80 -0.44 -13.38 7.99
C GLN A 80 -1.67 -12.90 7.22
N GLY A 81 -2.19 -11.74 7.57
CA GLY A 81 -3.38 -11.18 6.95
C GLY A 81 -3.10 -10.38 5.68
N ILE A 82 -1.85 -10.32 5.22
CA ILE A 82 -1.47 -9.52 4.06
C ILE A 82 -1.12 -10.41 2.88
N ARG A 83 -1.70 -10.07 1.74
CA ARG A 83 -1.37 -10.65 0.43
C ARG A 83 -1.03 -9.49 -0.50
N ALA A 84 0.21 -9.02 -0.40
CA ALA A 84 0.70 -7.89 -1.20
C ALA A 84 1.21 -8.39 -2.54
N ALA A 85 0.76 -7.75 -3.61
CA ALA A 85 1.14 -8.10 -4.96
C ALA A 85 1.96 -6.98 -5.59
N LEU A 86 3.17 -7.30 -6.00
CA LEU A 86 4.03 -6.38 -6.74
C LEU A 86 3.54 -6.33 -8.18
N CYS A 87 2.99 -5.20 -8.60
CA CYS A 87 2.32 -5.05 -9.90
C CYS A 87 3.04 -4.03 -10.76
N TRP A 88 3.60 -4.49 -11.86
CA TRP A 88 4.32 -3.64 -12.80
C TRP A 88 3.50 -3.30 -14.05
N ILE A 89 2.34 -3.92 -14.21
CA ILE A 89 1.36 -3.59 -15.25
C ILE A 89 -0.04 -3.83 -14.71
N PRO A 90 -1.07 -3.16 -15.28
CA PRO A 90 -2.45 -3.33 -14.79
C PRO A 90 -2.97 -4.75 -14.81
N GLU A 91 -2.57 -5.54 -15.81
CA GLU A 91 -2.99 -6.93 -15.92
C GLU A 91 -2.58 -7.76 -14.72
N ILE A 92 -1.37 -7.55 -14.20
CA ILE A 92 -0.89 -8.28 -13.02
C ILE A 92 -1.71 -7.90 -11.78
N ALA A 93 -2.08 -6.63 -11.65
CA ALA A 93 -2.95 -6.20 -10.56
C ALA A 93 -4.32 -6.90 -10.62
N HIS A 94 -4.90 -6.97 -11.82
CA HIS A 94 -6.18 -7.66 -12.03
C HIS A 94 -6.08 -9.14 -11.65
N LEU A 95 -5.07 -9.83 -12.15
CA LEU A 95 -4.89 -11.26 -11.89
C LEU A 95 -4.61 -11.56 -10.41
N SER A 96 -3.87 -10.66 -9.73
CA SER A 96 -3.60 -10.85 -8.31
C SER A 96 -4.88 -10.80 -7.46
N ARG A 97 -5.85 -9.99 -7.86
CA ARG A 97 -7.17 -9.99 -7.22
C ARG A 97 -7.96 -11.24 -7.59
N GLN A 98 -8.03 -11.55 -8.88
CA GLN A 98 -8.88 -12.61 -9.39
C GLN A 98 -8.45 -14.00 -8.91
N HIS A 99 -7.15 -14.27 -8.89
CA HIS A 99 -6.62 -15.60 -8.60
C HIS A 99 -5.97 -15.73 -7.23
N ASN A 100 -5.52 -14.65 -6.62
CA ASN A 100 -4.71 -14.69 -5.41
C ASN A 100 -5.28 -13.91 -4.23
N ASP A 101 -6.43 -13.29 -4.41
CA ASP A 101 -7.08 -12.49 -3.36
C ASP A 101 -6.13 -11.48 -2.71
N ALA A 102 -5.32 -10.80 -3.54
CA ALA A 102 -4.41 -9.78 -3.05
C ALA A 102 -5.18 -8.64 -2.40
N ASN A 103 -4.70 -8.14 -1.27
CA ASN A 103 -5.32 -7.04 -0.56
C ASN A 103 -4.43 -5.79 -0.46
N VAL A 104 -3.20 -5.85 -0.96
CA VAL A 104 -2.32 -4.69 -1.06
C VAL A 104 -1.72 -4.64 -2.46
N LEU A 105 -1.89 -3.50 -3.12
CA LEU A 105 -1.26 -3.20 -4.40
C LEU A 105 0.10 -2.55 -4.12
N VAL A 106 1.15 -3.13 -4.68
CA VAL A 106 2.51 -2.59 -4.53
C VAL A 106 3.07 -2.16 -5.89
#